data_bfd4e40dc119ffa8f4cd7db6e8a6dd7f
#
_entry.id   bfd4e40dc119ffa8f4cd7db6e8a6dd7f
#
_cell.length_a   1.000
_cell.length_b   1.000
_cell.length_c   1.000
_cell.angle_alpha   90.00
_cell.angle_beta   90.00
_cell.angle_gamma   90.00
#
_symmetry.space_group_name_H-M   'P 1'
#
loop_
_entity.id
_entity.type
_entity.pdbx_description
1 polymer ?
#
loop_
_entity_poly.entity_id
_entity_poly.type
_entity_poly.pdbx_seq_one_letter_code
_entity_poly.pdbx_strand_id
1 'polypeptide(L)'
;MAHGHTHAMAGDHNDADARGPAGKGHVRRLVATLSLTGTVFLAEVIGAVITGSLALFVDAGHMLTDLSVLAASTVTAILVRRKPTSSRTWGWARLEVITATGGAVALLFVGVYALAEAVMRLLGLGGKEVQDPELLLAFGVIGLLANIGSMLILAGQRGANMNMRAAFLEVVNDALGSVAVILSAVLVMTIGWGGFDSIAGGVIALMMIPRAIGLLRSSMRVLLEETPDGLDLGAVRRHMETVPNVVAVHDLHASTVATGMPRLTAHIVVDSLEPDDYVRTLELLHECLKEHFPVSVEHTTFQLEPRGYRTYADESVHK
;
A
#
# COMPACT_ATOMS: atom_id res chain seq x y z
N MET A 1 -20.59 24.13 -42.95
CA MET A 1 -20.79 22.76 -42.50
C MET A 1 -20.27 22.67 -41.08
N ALA A 2 -21.18 22.67 -40.12
CA ALA A 2 -20.88 22.71 -38.70
C ALA A 2 -20.83 21.29 -38.19
N HIS A 3 -19.66 20.85 -37.69
CA HIS A 3 -19.54 19.62 -36.95
C HIS A 3 -19.70 19.93 -35.46
N GLY A 4 -20.89 19.63 -34.94
CA GLY A 4 -21.15 19.66 -33.52
C GLY A 4 -20.51 18.43 -32.84
N HIS A 5 -19.52 18.65 -31.98
CA HIS A 5 -19.05 17.64 -31.02
C HIS A 5 -19.87 17.77 -29.75
N THR A 6 -20.80 16.84 -29.59
CA THR A 6 -21.47 16.59 -28.30
C THR A 6 -20.48 15.97 -27.34
N HIS A 7 -19.93 16.77 -26.43
CA HIS A 7 -19.23 16.24 -25.25
C HIS A 7 -20.28 15.62 -24.31
N ALA A 8 -20.24 14.28 -24.22
CA ALA A 8 -20.92 13.57 -23.16
C ALA A 8 -20.24 13.96 -21.84
N MET A 9 -20.99 14.57 -20.97
CA MET A 9 -20.62 14.82 -19.57
C MET A 9 -20.33 13.47 -18.92
N ALA A 10 -19.04 13.17 -18.68
CA ALA A 10 -18.62 12.09 -17.79
C ALA A 10 -18.85 12.59 -16.36
N GLY A 11 -20.09 12.39 -15.88
CA GLY A 11 -20.50 12.76 -14.53
C GLY A 11 -19.92 11.78 -13.52
N ASP A 12 -19.41 12.35 -12.46
CA ASP A 12 -19.66 11.96 -11.07
C ASP A 12 -19.78 10.44 -10.79
N HIS A 13 -18.66 9.71 -10.79
CA HIS A 13 -18.71 8.26 -10.60
C HIS A 13 -18.10 7.74 -9.29
N ASN A 14 -17.58 8.55 -8.36
CA ASN A 14 -16.87 7.99 -7.20
C ASN A 14 -17.55 8.12 -5.83
N ASP A 15 -18.47 9.03 -5.60
CA ASP A 15 -19.10 9.18 -4.29
C ASP A 15 -20.43 8.41 -4.10
N ALA A 16 -21.10 8.03 -5.17
CA ALA A 16 -22.36 7.28 -5.11
C ALA A 16 -22.14 5.78 -4.87
N ASP A 17 -21.06 5.20 -5.42
CA ASP A 17 -20.77 3.77 -5.30
C ASP A 17 -20.30 3.34 -3.90
N ALA A 18 -19.71 4.24 -3.12
CA ALA A 18 -19.32 3.95 -1.74
C ALA A 18 -20.52 3.83 -0.78
N ARG A 19 -21.67 4.40 -1.12
CA ARG A 19 -22.87 4.45 -0.27
C ARG A 19 -24.01 3.52 -0.69
N GLY A 20 -23.92 2.89 -1.88
CA GLY A 20 -24.95 2.01 -2.44
C GLY A 20 -24.85 0.54 -2.01
N PRO A 21 -25.72 -0.36 -2.54
CA PRO A 21 -25.66 -1.80 -2.32
C PRO A 21 -24.32 -2.43 -2.70
N ALA A 22 -23.59 -1.86 -3.67
CA ALA A 22 -22.23 -2.26 -4.07
C ALA A 22 -21.23 -2.11 -2.92
N GLY A 23 -21.32 -1.03 -2.12
CA GLY A 23 -20.44 -0.81 -0.98
C GLY A 23 -20.61 -1.84 0.15
N LYS A 24 -21.83 -2.37 0.36
CA LYS A 24 -22.06 -3.46 1.35
C LYS A 24 -21.47 -4.78 0.87
N GLY A 25 -21.54 -5.06 -0.44
CA GLY A 25 -20.94 -6.24 -1.04
C GLY A 25 -19.41 -6.23 -0.95
N HIS A 26 -18.79 -5.07 -1.12
CA HIS A 26 -17.35 -4.89 -0.98
C HIS A 26 -16.86 -5.20 0.44
N VAL A 27 -17.47 -4.59 1.46
CA VAL A 27 -17.11 -4.85 2.87
C VAL A 27 -17.32 -6.32 3.23
N ARG A 28 -18.43 -6.96 2.77
CA ARG A 28 -18.66 -8.37 3.03
C ARG A 28 -17.58 -9.26 2.42
N ARG A 29 -17.08 -8.93 1.22
CA ARG A 29 -15.96 -9.64 0.58
C ARG A 29 -14.68 -9.45 1.37
N LEU A 30 -14.34 -8.22 1.78
CA LEU A 30 -13.16 -7.94 2.61
C LEU A 30 -13.20 -8.71 3.93
N VAL A 31 -14.33 -8.73 4.63
CA VAL A 31 -14.49 -9.48 5.88
C VAL A 31 -14.35 -10.99 5.64
N ALA A 32 -14.92 -11.53 4.55
CA ALA A 32 -14.78 -12.93 4.23
C ALA A 32 -13.33 -13.32 3.93
N THR A 33 -12.62 -12.50 3.15
CA THR A 33 -11.18 -12.71 2.87
C THR A 33 -10.37 -12.60 4.15
N LEU A 34 -10.60 -11.57 4.97
CA LEU A 34 -9.94 -11.39 6.26
C LEU A 34 -10.13 -12.60 7.18
N SER A 35 -11.35 -13.16 7.24
CA SER A 35 -11.65 -14.34 8.05
C SER A 35 -10.92 -15.58 7.54
N LEU A 36 -10.89 -15.78 6.23
CA LEU A 36 -10.20 -16.91 5.61
C LEU A 36 -8.69 -16.82 5.84
N THR A 37 -8.07 -15.68 5.50
CA THR A 37 -6.63 -15.44 5.71
C THR A 37 -6.27 -15.55 7.19
N GLY A 38 -7.10 -14.99 8.09
CA GLY A 38 -6.90 -15.11 9.54
C GLY A 38 -6.95 -16.54 10.05
N THR A 39 -7.82 -17.40 9.47
CA THR A 39 -7.88 -18.81 9.84
C THR A 39 -6.62 -19.56 9.41
N VAL A 40 -6.12 -19.32 8.19
CA VAL A 40 -4.88 -19.93 7.69
C VAL A 40 -3.70 -19.45 8.52
N PHE A 41 -3.58 -18.16 8.77
CA PHE A 41 -2.56 -17.58 9.64
C PHE A 41 -2.52 -18.25 11.03
N LEU A 42 -3.69 -18.39 11.67
CA LEU A 42 -3.75 -19.06 12.97
C LEU A 42 -3.31 -20.52 12.90
N ALA A 43 -3.69 -21.24 11.83
CA ALA A 43 -3.23 -22.61 11.65
C ALA A 43 -1.70 -22.69 11.49
N GLU A 44 -1.08 -21.79 10.72
CA GLU A 44 0.37 -21.73 10.53
C GLU A 44 1.11 -21.34 11.80
N VAL A 45 0.61 -20.37 12.58
CA VAL A 45 1.19 -20.03 13.89
C VAL A 45 1.16 -21.23 14.83
N ILE A 46 0.02 -21.92 14.92
CA ILE A 46 -0.12 -23.13 15.74
C ILE A 46 0.85 -24.21 15.24
N GLY A 47 0.90 -24.42 13.94
CA GLY A 47 1.83 -25.36 13.30
C GLY A 47 3.29 -25.04 13.62
N ALA A 48 3.71 -23.78 13.47
CA ALA A 48 5.07 -23.33 13.77
C ALA A 48 5.45 -23.58 15.25
N VAL A 49 4.53 -23.29 16.16
CA VAL A 49 4.76 -23.52 17.61
C VAL A 49 4.87 -25.01 17.94
N ILE A 50 4.00 -25.84 17.37
CA ILE A 50 3.99 -27.29 17.65
C ILE A 50 5.19 -27.98 17.02
N THR A 51 5.49 -27.67 15.75
CA THR A 51 6.58 -28.35 15.01
C THR A 51 7.96 -27.78 15.32
N GLY A 52 8.04 -26.55 15.86
CA GLY A 52 9.30 -25.81 16.03
C GLY A 52 9.95 -25.39 14.71
N SER A 53 9.21 -25.46 13.58
CA SER A 53 9.69 -25.09 12.25
C SER A 53 9.93 -23.59 12.13
N LEU A 54 11.14 -23.24 11.71
CA LEU A 54 11.52 -21.87 11.41
C LEU A 54 10.89 -21.41 10.09
N ALA A 55 10.84 -22.28 9.10
CA ALA A 55 10.24 -21.96 7.80
C ALA A 55 8.76 -21.61 7.94
N LEU A 56 7.99 -22.39 8.71
CA LEU A 56 6.57 -22.11 8.95
C LEU A 56 6.35 -20.87 9.82
N PHE A 57 7.26 -20.60 10.77
CA PHE A 57 7.23 -19.37 11.57
C PHE A 57 7.40 -18.11 10.69
N VAL A 58 8.33 -18.16 9.72
CA VAL A 58 8.56 -17.05 8.77
C VAL A 58 7.36 -16.83 7.86
N ASP A 59 6.78 -17.92 7.37
CA ASP A 59 5.58 -17.88 6.52
C ASP A 59 4.39 -17.25 7.27
N ALA A 60 4.13 -17.68 8.51
CA ALA A 60 3.15 -17.05 9.39
C ALA A 60 3.44 -15.57 9.64
N GLY A 61 4.72 -15.18 9.81
CA GLY A 61 5.12 -13.78 9.95
C GLY A 61 4.80 -12.94 8.73
N HIS A 62 4.92 -13.51 7.55
CA HIS A 62 4.49 -12.87 6.30
C HIS A 62 2.97 -12.66 6.27
N MET A 63 2.20 -13.71 6.53
CA MET A 63 0.74 -13.63 6.59
C MET A 63 0.23 -12.62 7.63
N LEU A 64 0.95 -12.39 8.73
CA LEU A 64 0.61 -11.35 9.70
C LEU A 64 0.58 -9.96 9.06
N THR A 65 1.53 -9.66 8.17
CA THR A 65 1.57 -8.38 7.46
C THR A 65 0.38 -8.23 6.53
N ASP A 66 0.07 -9.26 5.75
CA ASP A 66 -1.05 -9.25 4.80
C ASP A 66 -2.38 -9.12 5.54
N LEU A 67 -2.52 -9.85 6.66
CA LEU A 67 -3.68 -9.76 7.54
C LEU A 67 -3.83 -8.33 8.12
N SER A 68 -2.72 -7.69 8.50
CA SER A 68 -2.72 -6.33 9.04
C SER A 68 -3.17 -5.31 7.99
N VAL A 69 -2.67 -5.42 6.76
CA VAL A 69 -3.07 -4.56 5.62
C VAL A 69 -4.54 -4.77 5.28
N LEU A 70 -5.00 -6.04 5.22
CA LEU A 70 -6.38 -6.37 4.91
C LEU A 70 -7.34 -5.93 6.03
N ALA A 71 -6.93 -6.07 7.29
CA ALA A 71 -7.68 -5.57 8.45
C ALA A 71 -7.80 -4.04 8.39
N ALA A 72 -6.70 -3.34 8.09
CA ALA A 72 -6.70 -1.89 7.91
C ALA A 72 -7.64 -1.44 6.80
N SER A 73 -7.56 -2.07 5.63
CA SER A 73 -8.44 -1.78 4.50
C SER A 73 -9.90 -2.03 4.86
N THR A 74 -10.20 -3.11 5.60
CA THR A 74 -11.55 -3.42 6.07
C THR A 74 -12.06 -2.36 7.07
N VAL A 75 -11.23 -2.01 8.05
CA VAL A 75 -11.55 -0.97 9.05
C VAL A 75 -11.73 0.39 8.37
N THR A 76 -10.84 0.74 7.46
CA THR A 76 -10.93 2.00 6.69
C THR A 76 -12.22 2.02 5.86
N ALA A 77 -12.55 0.96 5.13
CA ALA A 77 -13.80 0.86 4.36
C ALA A 77 -15.07 0.98 5.23
N ILE A 78 -15.01 0.57 6.50
CA ILE A 78 -16.10 0.76 7.47
C ILE A 78 -16.10 2.20 8.01
N LEU A 79 -14.94 2.76 8.32
CA LEU A 79 -14.79 4.06 8.96
C LEU A 79 -14.97 5.24 8.00
N VAL A 80 -14.63 5.08 6.72
CA VAL A 80 -14.87 6.09 5.65
C VAL A 80 -16.36 6.40 5.51
N ARG A 81 -17.25 5.49 5.93
CA ARG A 81 -18.70 5.78 6.02
C ARG A 81 -19.06 6.77 7.13
N ARG A 82 -18.17 7.00 8.08
CA ARG A 82 -18.37 8.02 9.12
C ARG A 82 -17.90 9.37 8.59
N LYS A 83 -18.73 10.38 8.74
CA LYS A 83 -18.39 11.75 8.36
C LYS A 83 -17.11 12.21 9.08
N PRO A 84 -16.23 12.96 8.40
CA PRO A 84 -15.14 13.66 9.07
C PRO A 84 -15.66 14.47 10.29
N THR A 85 -14.83 14.60 11.30
CA THR A 85 -15.16 15.38 12.51
C THR A 85 -14.26 16.61 12.56
N SER A 86 -14.62 17.59 13.40
CA SER A 86 -13.79 18.79 13.61
C SER A 86 -12.37 18.48 14.11
N SER A 87 -12.18 17.37 14.80
CA SER A 87 -10.87 16.90 15.28
C SER A 87 -10.13 15.99 14.26
N ARG A 88 -10.82 15.48 13.26
CA ARG A 88 -10.28 14.60 12.20
C ARG A 88 -10.86 15.01 10.86
N THR A 89 -10.33 16.06 10.31
CA THR A 89 -10.84 16.66 9.06
C THR A 89 -10.67 15.75 7.85
N TRP A 90 -9.63 14.91 7.83
CA TRP A 90 -9.41 13.84 6.84
C TRP A 90 -10.00 12.48 7.28
N GLY A 91 -10.82 12.47 8.33
CA GLY A 91 -11.39 11.23 8.86
C GLY A 91 -10.32 10.27 9.36
N TRP A 92 -10.40 9.02 8.89
CA TRP A 92 -9.48 7.92 9.23
C TRP A 92 -8.54 7.53 8.09
N ALA A 93 -8.41 8.36 7.05
CA ALA A 93 -7.66 8.00 5.86
C ALA A 93 -6.19 7.58 6.16
N ARG A 94 -5.50 8.29 7.06
CA ARG A 94 -4.11 7.97 7.44
C ARG A 94 -3.95 6.67 8.24
N LEU A 95 -5.04 6.06 8.72
CA LEU A 95 -4.97 4.78 9.45
C LEU A 95 -4.40 3.66 8.57
N GLU A 96 -4.73 3.66 7.28
CA GLU A 96 -4.18 2.73 6.29
C GLU A 96 -2.64 2.79 6.27
N VAL A 97 -2.07 3.98 6.22
CA VAL A 97 -0.61 4.20 6.16
C VAL A 97 0.06 3.78 7.48
N ILE A 98 -0.54 4.12 8.62
CA ILE A 98 -0.03 3.76 9.95
C ILE A 98 0.01 2.25 10.13
N THR A 99 -1.06 1.55 9.74
CA THR A 99 -1.12 0.09 9.85
C THR A 99 -0.19 -0.61 8.86
N ALA A 100 -0.04 -0.10 7.64
CA ALA A 100 0.95 -0.59 6.68
C ALA A 100 2.39 -0.42 7.21
N THR A 101 2.68 0.73 7.83
CA THR A 101 3.98 0.97 8.50
C THR A 101 4.22 -0.03 9.63
N GLY A 102 3.22 -0.22 10.50
CA GLY A 102 3.32 -1.19 11.61
C GLY A 102 3.53 -2.62 11.13
N GLY A 103 2.80 -3.04 10.09
CA GLY A 103 2.97 -4.34 9.44
C GLY A 103 4.38 -4.51 8.83
N ALA A 104 4.89 -3.49 8.14
CA ALA A 104 6.24 -3.52 7.55
C ALA A 104 7.34 -3.64 8.61
N VAL A 105 7.20 -2.94 9.74
CA VAL A 105 8.15 -3.04 10.87
C VAL A 105 8.10 -4.43 11.48
N ALA A 106 6.90 -4.99 11.71
CA ALA A 106 6.74 -6.33 12.23
C ALA A 106 7.37 -7.37 11.29
N LEU A 107 7.12 -7.27 9.97
CA LEU A 107 7.70 -8.16 8.98
C LEU A 107 9.22 -8.09 8.94
N LEU A 108 9.78 -6.88 9.01
CA LEU A 108 11.23 -6.68 9.05
C LEU A 108 11.83 -7.33 10.30
N PHE A 109 11.19 -7.13 11.46
CA PHE A 109 11.62 -7.75 12.72
C PHE A 109 11.59 -9.27 12.64
N VAL A 110 10.50 -9.87 12.16
CA VAL A 110 10.38 -11.33 11.98
C VAL A 110 11.43 -11.85 11.00
N GLY A 111 11.62 -11.17 9.86
CA GLY A 111 12.61 -11.57 8.86
C GLY A 111 14.05 -11.55 9.40
N VAL A 112 14.44 -10.48 10.09
CA VAL A 112 15.79 -10.37 10.69
C VAL A 112 15.98 -11.39 11.81
N TYR A 113 14.99 -11.57 12.70
CA TYR A 113 15.02 -12.57 13.76
C TYR A 113 15.16 -13.98 13.17
N ALA A 114 14.36 -14.33 12.19
CA ALA A 114 14.38 -15.64 11.57
C ALA A 114 15.70 -15.93 10.84
N LEU A 115 16.27 -14.92 10.16
CA LEU A 115 17.57 -15.06 9.51
C LEU A 115 18.68 -15.30 10.54
N ALA A 116 18.67 -14.56 11.65
CA ALA A 116 19.62 -14.77 12.75
C ALA A 116 19.45 -16.16 13.39
N GLU A 117 18.22 -16.58 13.64
CA GLU A 117 17.89 -17.90 14.19
C GLU A 117 18.32 -19.02 13.22
N ALA A 118 18.09 -18.87 11.92
CA ALA A 118 18.54 -19.81 10.90
C ALA A 118 20.06 -20.02 10.96
N VAL A 119 20.82 -18.92 11.03
CA VAL A 119 22.29 -18.97 11.14
C VAL A 119 22.71 -19.65 12.45
N MET A 120 22.09 -19.29 13.59
CA MET A 120 22.42 -19.89 14.88
C MET A 120 22.13 -21.40 14.90
N ARG A 121 21.00 -21.85 14.35
CA ARG A 121 20.66 -23.27 14.24
C ARG A 121 21.67 -24.03 13.37
N LEU A 122 22.07 -23.47 12.23
CA LEU A 122 23.04 -24.09 11.33
C LEU A 122 24.45 -24.18 11.96
N LEU A 123 24.79 -23.23 12.85
CA LEU A 123 26.05 -23.27 13.60
C LEU A 123 25.98 -24.17 14.83
N GLY A 124 24.85 -24.80 15.13
CA GLY A 124 24.64 -25.62 16.31
C GLY A 124 24.54 -24.83 17.63
N LEU A 125 24.31 -23.51 17.52
CA LEU A 125 24.26 -22.59 18.68
C LEU A 125 22.82 -22.25 19.10
N GLY A 126 21.82 -22.67 18.34
CA GLY A 126 20.43 -22.21 18.55
C GLY A 126 19.40 -23.33 18.43
N GLY A 127 18.21 -22.97 18.91
CA GLY A 127 16.89 -23.49 18.65
C GLY A 127 16.60 -24.99 18.75
N LYS A 128 15.33 -25.32 18.82
CA LYS A 128 14.85 -26.69 18.71
C LYS A 128 14.84 -27.12 17.25
N GLU A 129 15.28 -28.35 16.99
CA GLU A 129 15.04 -29.01 15.68
C GLU A 129 13.55 -29.24 15.48
N VAL A 130 13.14 -29.43 14.22
CA VAL A 130 11.75 -29.79 13.87
C VAL A 130 11.38 -31.07 14.60
N GLN A 131 10.35 -31.00 15.44
CA GLN A 131 9.95 -32.15 16.29
C GLN A 131 9.02 -33.11 15.57
N ASP A 132 8.23 -32.62 14.59
CA ASP A 132 7.23 -33.40 13.86
C ASP A 132 7.19 -32.99 12.38
N PRO A 133 8.06 -33.57 11.54
CA PRO A 133 8.14 -33.20 10.13
C PRO A 133 6.92 -33.68 9.32
N GLU A 134 6.17 -34.70 9.78
CA GLU A 134 4.93 -35.10 9.12
C GLU A 134 3.84 -34.03 9.30
N LEU A 135 3.74 -33.48 10.50
CA LEU A 135 2.82 -32.37 10.79
C LEU A 135 3.25 -31.10 10.04
N LEU A 136 4.55 -30.82 9.95
CA LEU A 136 5.09 -29.74 9.14
C LEU A 136 4.70 -29.88 7.68
N LEU A 137 4.81 -31.07 7.12
CA LEU A 137 4.37 -31.38 5.75
C LEU A 137 2.87 -31.09 5.57
N ALA A 138 2.04 -31.51 6.54
CA ALA A 138 0.61 -31.26 6.49
C ALA A 138 0.27 -29.77 6.46
N PHE A 139 0.90 -28.94 7.31
CA PHE A 139 0.72 -27.48 7.29
C PHE A 139 1.22 -26.84 6.00
N GLY A 140 2.38 -27.25 5.49
CA GLY A 140 2.90 -26.77 4.21
C GLY A 140 1.95 -27.08 3.04
N VAL A 141 1.35 -28.29 3.02
CA VAL A 141 0.36 -28.66 1.98
C VAL A 141 -0.92 -27.81 2.11
N ILE A 142 -1.41 -27.57 3.32
CA ILE A 142 -2.58 -26.71 3.54
C ILE A 142 -2.30 -25.29 3.05
N GLY A 143 -1.14 -24.70 3.39
CA GLY A 143 -0.72 -23.38 2.92
C GLY A 143 -0.63 -23.33 1.39
N LEU A 144 0.01 -24.32 0.77
CA LEU A 144 0.12 -24.38 -0.68
C LEU A 144 -1.25 -24.49 -1.38
N LEU A 145 -2.16 -25.31 -0.86
CA LEU A 145 -3.51 -25.43 -1.42
C LEU A 145 -4.30 -24.12 -1.30
N ALA A 146 -4.17 -23.40 -0.19
CA ALA A 146 -4.78 -22.08 0.00
C ALA A 146 -4.21 -21.08 -1.03
N ASN A 147 -2.89 -21.07 -1.22
CA ASN A 147 -2.22 -20.19 -2.19
C ASN A 147 -2.59 -20.54 -3.64
N ILE A 148 -2.68 -21.82 -3.99
CA ILE A 148 -3.17 -22.25 -5.31
C ILE A 148 -4.61 -21.81 -5.52
N GLY A 149 -5.48 -21.96 -4.53
CA GLY A 149 -6.86 -21.48 -4.59
C GLY A 149 -6.94 -19.97 -4.84
N SER A 150 -6.15 -19.19 -4.13
CA SER A 150 -6.04 -17.74 -4.31
C SER A 150 -5.50 -17.36 -5.69
N MET A 151 -4.48 -18.11 -6.18
CA MET A 151 -3.89 -17.91 -7.49
C MET A 151 -4.92 -18.18 -8.61
N LEU A 152 -5.72 -19.23 -8.50
CA LEU A 152 -6.76 -19.56 -9.49
C LEU A 152 -7.85 -18.46 -9.56
N ILE A 153 -8.24 -17.91 -8.41
CA ILE A 153 -9.19 -16.79 -8.35
C ILE A 153 -8.62 -15.54 -9.02
N LEU A 154 -7.34 -15.23 -8.79
CA LEU A 154 -6.69 -14.04 -9.33
C LEU A 154 -6.23 -14.20 -10.79
N ALA A 155 -5.98 -15.42 -11.24
CA ALA A 155 -5.45 -15.69 -12.59
C ALA A 155 -6.31 -15.10 -13.72
N GLY A 156 -7.63 -15.12 -13.55
CA GLY A 156 -8.57 -14.53 -14.52
C GLY A 156 -8.51 -13.00 -14.60
N GLN A 157 -7.96 -12.33 -13.62
CA GLN A 157 -7.96 -10.86 -13.50
C GLN A 157 -6.55 -10.24 -13.59
N ARG A 158 -5.49 -11.06 -13.71
CA ARG A 158 -4.08 -10.61 -13.72
C ARG A 158 -3.72 -9.61 -14.82
N GLY A 159 -4.51 -9.52 -15.86
CA GLY A 159 -4.35 -8.59 -16.98
C GLY A 159 -5.20 -7.31 -16.87
N ALA A 160 -6.09 -7.20 -15.87
CA ALA A 160 -7.05 -6.10 -15.78
C ALA A 160 -6.38 -4.77 -15.38
N ASN A 161 -5.42 -4.80 -14.45
CA ASN A 161 -4.63 -3.63 -14.04
C ASN A 161 -3.34 -4.03 -13.32
N MET A 162 -2.46 -3.04 -13.06
CA MET A 162 -1.17 -3.26 -12.40
C MET A 162 -1.32 -3.81 -10.97
N ASN A 163 -2.35 -3.39 -10.24
CA ASN A 163 -2.59 -3.86 -8.88
C ASN A 163 -2.94 -5.35 -8.85
N MET A 164 -3.76 -5.82 -9.79
CA MET A 164 -4.10 -7.24 -9.90
C MET A 164 -2.89 -8.10 -10.29
N ARG A 165 -2.00 -7.55 -11.12
CA ARG A 165 -0.73 -8.22 -11.46
C ARG A 165 0.19 -8.32 -10.25
N ALA A 166 0.29 -7.26 -9.44
CA ALA A 166 1.08 -7.26 -8.22
C ALA A 166 0.54 -8.27 -7.22
N ALA A 167 -0.78 -8.28 -6.96
CA ALA A 167 -1.42 -9.24 -6.08
C ALA A 167 -1.23 -10.70 -6.55
N PHE A 168 -1.28 -10.96 -7.86
CA PHE A 168 -1.00 -12.29 -8.40
C PHE A 168 0.44 -12.74 -8.14
N LEU A 169 1.42 -11.85 -8.37
CA LEU A 169 2.84 -12.14 -8.11
C LEU A 169 3.11 -12.37 -6.61
N GLU A 170 2.38 -11.69 -5.75
CA GLU A 170 2.44 -11.89 -4.32
C GLU A 170 2.02 -13.31 -3.93
N VAL A 171 0.87 -13.77 -4.38
CA VAL A 171 0.39 -15.13 -4.13
C VAL A 171 1.32 -16.19 -4.73
N VAL A 172 1.97 -15.90 -5.86
CA VAL A 172 3.02 -16.79 -6.41
C VAL A 172 4.20 -16.92 -5.46
N ASN A 173 4.66 -15.80 -4.87
CA ASN A 173 5.75 -15.84 -3.90
C ASN A 173 5.37 -16.60 -2.62
N ASP A 174 4.13 -16.46 -2.14
CA ASP A 174 3.63 -17.20 -0.99
C ASP A 174 3.55 -18.70 -1.28
N ALA A 175 3.12 -19.08 -2.50
CA ALA A 175 3.16 -20.48 -2.93
C ALA A 175 4.59 -21.04 -2.98
N LEU A 176 5.59 -20.25 -3.40
CA LEU A 176 7.00 -20.66 -3.36
C LEU A 176 7.50 -20.84 -1.92
N GLY A 177 7.08 -20.01 -0.97
CA GLY A 177 7.33 -20.17 0.45
C GLY A 177 6.78 -21.51 0.96
N SER A 178 5.51 -21.80 0.69
CA SER A 178 4.87 -23.08 1.06
C SER A 178 5.56 -24.28 0.42
N VAL A 179 6.04 -24.18 -0.82
CA VAL A 179 6.85 -25.23 -1.47
C VAL A 179 8.17 -25.43 -0.73
N ALA A 180 8.84 -24.36 -0.28
CA ALA A 180 10.07 -24.46 0.50
C ALA A 180 9.83 -25.18 1.85
N VAL A 181 8.69 -24.89 2.53
CA VAL A 181 8.27 -25.61 3.75
C VAL A 181 8.06 -27.10 3.47
N ILE A 182 7.35 -27.45 2.41
CA ILE A 182 7.11 -28.85 2.02
C ILE A 182 8.44 -29.57 1.72
N LEU A 183 9.31 -28.94 0.93
CA LEU A 183 10.61 -29.51 0.59
C LEU A 183 11.47 -29.74 1.84
N SER A 184 11.46 -28.77 2.78
CA SER A 184 12.19 -28.92 4.04
C SER A 184 11.65 -30.10 4.84
N ALA A 185 10.34 -30.24 4.98
CA ALA A 185 9.69 -31.34 5.69
C ALA A 185 10.09 -32.70 5.09
N VAL A 186 9.99 -32.86 3.76
CA VAL A 186 10.36 -34.07 3.05
C VAL A 186 11.85 -34.40 3.24
N LEU A 187 12.74 -33.42 3.17
CA LEU A 187 14.17 -33.62 3.38
C LEU A 187 14.49 -33.99 4.82
N VAL A 188 13.82 -33.37 5.80
CA VAL A 188 13.96 -33.75 7.20
C VAL A 188 13.49 -35.18 7.43
N MET A 189 12.35 -35.59 6.86
CA MET A 189 11.83 -36.97 6.97
C MET A 189 12.75 -38.00 6.31
N THR A 190 13.37 -37.67 5.18
CA THR A 190 14.17 -38.65 4.42
C THR A 190 15.63 -38.73 4.83
N ILE A 191 16.23 -37.59 5.20
CA ILE A 191 17.66 -37.47 5.53
C ILE A 191 17.88 -37.37 7.03
N GLY A 192 16.88 -36.93 7.81
CA GLY A 192 16.94 -36.83 9.27
C GLY A 192 17.68 -35.61 9.80
N TRP A 193 18.06 -34.65 8.94
CA TRP A 193 18.78 -33.44 9.36
C TRP A 193 17.84 -32.23 9.44
N GLY A 194 17.62 -31.71 10.66
CA GLY A 194 16.75 -30.54 10.92
C GLY A 194 17.22 -29.23 10.29
N GLY A 195 18.48 -29.17 9.84
CA GLY A 195 19.04 -27.97 9.20
C GLY A 195 18.33 -27.56 7.89
N PHE A 196 17.63 -28.48 7.22
CA PHE A 196 16.86 -28.14 6.01
C PHE A 196 15.73 -27.14 6.31
N ASP A 197 15.07 -27.24 7.44
CA ASP A 197 14.06 -26.26 7.87
C ASP A 197 14.69 -24.89 8.14
N SER A 198 15.85 -24.87 8.78
CA SER A 198 16.58 -23.62 9.01
C SER A 198 17.04 -22.96 7.71
N ILE A 199 17.47 -23.75 6.72
CA ILE A 199 17.81 -23.22 5.38
C ILE A 199 16.57 -22.67 4.71
N ALA A 200 15.45 -23.40 4.69
CA ALA A 200 14.20 -22.94 4.09
C ALA A 200 13.70 -21.66 4.74
N GLY A 201 13.65 -21.62 6.07
CA GLY A 201 13.27 -20.43 6.84
C GLY A 201 14.19 -19.24 6.57
N GLY A 202 15.50 -19.46 6.51
CA GLY A 202 16.49 -18.42 6.16
C GLY A 202 16.31 -17.87 4.75
N VAL A 203 16.02 -18.72 3.76
CA VAL A 203 15.76 -18.31 2.37
C VAL A 203 14.46 -17.49 2.29
N ILE A 204 13.38 -17.96 2.91
CA ILE A 204 12.11 -17.22 2.96
C ILE A 204 12.34 -15.87 3.63
N ALA A 205 13.01 -15.82 4.79
CA ALA A 205 13.32 -14.58 5.49
C ALA A 205 14.14 -13.61 4.63
N LEU A 206 15.13 -14.11 3.89
CA LEU A 206 15.95 -13.30 2.98
C LEU A 206 15.13 -12.70 1.82
N MET A 207 14.12 -13.41 1.33
CA MET A 207 13.19 -12.90 0.31
C MET A 207 12.23 -11.85 0.88
N MET A 208 11.83 -11.98 2.15
CA MET A 208 10.88 -11.08 2.81
C MET A 208 11.49 -9.73 3.22
N ILE A 209 12.76 -9.69 3.65
CA ILE A 209 13.42 -8.46 4.13
C ILE A 209 13.39 -7.32 3.09
N PRO A 210 13.76 -7.50 1.81
CA PRO A 210 13.68 -6.45 0.81
C PRO A 210 12.25 -5.92 0.60
N ARG A 211 11.25 -6.80 0.67
CA ARG A 211 9.84 -6.43 0.58
C ARG A 211 9.41 -5.58 1.78
N ALA A 212 9.76 -5.99 2.99
CA ALA A 212 9.49 -5.23 4.21
C ALA A 212 10.11 -3.82 4.15
N ILE A 213 11.35 -3.72 3.68
CA ILE A 213 12.03 -2.43 3.48
C ILE A 213 11.31 -1.58 2.43
N GLY A 214 10.89 -2.17 1.31
CA GLY A 214 10.12 -1.49 0.27
C GLY A 214 8.81 -0.91 0.79
N LEU A 215 8.02 -1.72 1.52
CA LEU A 215 6.77 -1.30 2.13
C LEU A 215 6.98 -0.21 3.19
N LEU A 216 8.02 -0.36 4.03
CA LEU A 216 8.37 0.65 5.02
C LEU A 216 8.74 1.98 4.36
N ARG A 217 9.58 1.96 3.31
CA ARG A 217 9.94 3.16 2.56
C ARG A 217 8.72 3.85 1.95
N SER A 218 7.83 3.10 1.29
CA SER A 218 6.61 3.64 0.69
C SER A 218 5.71 4.30 1.74
N SER A 219 5.51 3.64 2.88
CA SER A 219 4.72 4.19 3.98
C SER A 219 5.37 5.45 4.59
N MET A 220 6.70 5.42 4.77
CA MET A 220 7.44 6.57 5.31
C MET A 220 7.40 7.78 4.38
N ARG A 221 7.43 7.59 3.06
CA ARG A 221 7.28 8.68 2.07
C ARG A 221 5.95 9.41 2.26
N VAL A 222 4.86 8.67 2.48
CA VAL A 222 3.54 9.27 2.75
C VAL A 222 3.53 9.99 4.09
N LEU A 223 4.13 9.42 5.15
CA LEU A 223 4.19 10.04 6.48
C LEU A 223 5.08 11.28 6.51
N LEU A 224 6.16 11.29 5.73
CA LEU A 224 7.07 12.44 5.57
C LEU A 224 6.54 13.49 4.59
N GLU A 225 5.33 13.29 4.07
CA GLU A 225 4.68 14.19 3.12
C GLU A 225 5.51 14.43 1.84
N GLU A 226 6.24 13.41 1.37
CA GLU A 226 6.94 13.48 0.11
C GLU A 226 5.99 13.66 -1.06
N THR A 227 6.49 14.24 -2.14
CA THR A 227 5.75 14.41 -3.40
C THR A 227 5.23 13.06 -3.91
N PRO A 228 3.96 12.98 -4.35
CA PRO A 228 3.39 11.76 -4.90
C PRO A 228 4.21 11.20 -6.05
N ASP A 229 4.39 9.88 -6.11
CA ASP A 229 5.10 9.21 -7.19
C ASP A 229 4.49 9.53 -8.55
N GLY A 230 5.33 9.93 -9.50
CA GLY A 230 4.89 10.29 -10.86
C GLY A 230 4.46 11.75 -11.04
N LEU A 231 4.51 12.59 -9.98
CA LEU A 231 4.22 14.01 -10.07
C LEU A 231 5.53 14.83 -10.06
N ASP A 232 5.89 15.44 -11.18
CA ASP A 232 7.01 16.39 -11.29
C ASP A 232 6.54 17.80 -10.92
N LEU A 233 6.91 18.29 -9.73
CA LEU A 233 6.53 19.63 -9.27
C LEU A 233 7.11 20.75 -10.16
N GLY A 234 8.25 20.53 -10.79
CA GLY A 234 8.80 21.48 -11.75
C GLY A 234 7.94 21.60 -13.02
N ALA A 235 7.43 20.47 -13.52
CA ALA A 235 6.50 20.45 -14.63
C ALA A 235 5.14 21.04 -14.23
N VAL A 236 4.65 20.73 -13.03
CA VAL A 236 3.42 21.31 -12.48
C VAL A 236 3.51 22.83 -12.41
N ARG A 237 4.58 23.37 -11.82
CA ARG A 237 4.82 24.82 -11.73
C ARG A 237 4.80 25.47 -13.09
N ARG A 238 5.60 24.98 -14.03
CA ARG A 238 5.66 25.53 -15.40
C ARG A 238 4.30 25.50 -16.09
N HIS A 239 3.53 24.46 -15.88
CA HIS A 239 2.21 24.36 -16.50
C HIS A 239 1.19 25.32 -15.87
N MET A 240 1.19 25.45 -14.53
CA MET A 240 0.35 26.44 -13.83
C MET A 240 0.68 27.88 -14.25
N GLU A 241 1.95 28.18 -14.55
CA GLU A 241 2.40 29.50 -15.04
C GLU A 241 1.93 29.78 -16.47
N THR A 242 1.43 28.79 -17.22
CA THR A 242 0.77 29.04 -18.54
C THR A 242 -0.71 29.42 -18.44
N VAL A 243 -1.30 29.30 -17.25
CA VAL A 243 -2.70 29.66 -17.02
C VAL A 243 -2.86 31.18 -17.13
N PRO A 244 -3.85 31.68 -17.89
CA PRO A 244 -4.13 33.12 -17.97
C PRO A 244 -4.27 33.74 -16.58
N ASN A 245 -3.81 34.99 -16.43
CA ASN A 245 -3.78 35.74 -15.16
C ASN A 245 -2.70 35.28 -14.16
N VAL A 246 -2.04 34.12 -14.34
CA VAL A 246 -0.94 33.66 -13.48
C VAL A 246 0.37 34.31 -13.92
N VAL A 247 1.09 34.90 -12.98
CA VAL A 247 2.38 35.56 -13.18
C VAL A 247 3.54 34.70 -12.69
N ALA A 248 3.36 34.09 -11.53
CA ALA A 248 4.37 33.22 -10.90
C ALA A 248 3.69 32.27 -9.91
N VAL A 249 4.32 31.11 -9.70
CA VAL A 249 3.92 30.11 -8.70
C VAL A 249 5.08 29.89 -7.72
N HIS A 250 4.83 30.04 -6.44
CA HIS A 250 5.81 29.77 -5.39
C HIS A 250 5.17 29.01 -4.22
N ASP A 251 5.96 28.57 -3.26
CA ASP A 251 5.53 27.78 -2.11
C ASP A 251 4.65 26.58 -2.52
N LEU A 252 5.09 25.90 -3.57
CA LEU A 252 4.40 24.76 -4.18
C LEU A 252 4.75 23.48 -3.45
N HIS A 253 3.77 22.92 -2.76
CA HIS A 253 3.89 21.64 -2.06
C HIS A 253 2.85 20.65 -2.57
N ALA A 254 3.26 19.39 -2.71
CA ALA A 254 2.34 18.30 -2.95
C ALA A 254 2.68 17.11 -2.05
N SER A 255 1.66 16.46 -1.53
CA SER A 255 1.82 15.29 -0.68
C SER A 255 0.61 14.35 -0.81
N THR A 256 0.72 13.16 -0.23
CA THR A 256 -0.37 12.19 -0.21
C THR A 256 -0.90 12.03 1.21
N VAL A 257 -2.20 12.11 1.39
CA VAL A 257 -2.87 11.88 2.69
C VAL A 257 -3.04 10.39 2.96
N ALA A 258 -3.50 9.67 1.94
CA ALA A 258 -3.69 8.21 1.90
C ALA A 258 -3.69 7.76 0.44
N THR A 259 -3.74 6.46 0.17
CA THR A 259 -3.78 5.91 -1.18
C THR A 259 -4.89 6.57 -2.02
N GLY A 260 -4.52 7.14 -3.16
CA GLY A 260 -5.44 7.81 -4.06
C GLY A 260 -5.96 9.18 -3.58
N MET A 261 -5.34 9.77 -2.55
CA MET A 261 -5.69 11.09 -2.02
C MET A 261 -4.50 12.07 -2.04
N PRO A 262 -3.99 12.43 -3.23
CA PRO A 262 -2.97 13.48 -3.35
C PRO A 262 -3.58 14.83 -3.03
N ARG A 263 -2.79 15.71 -2.44
CA ARG A 263 -3.14 17.12 -2.21
C ARG A 263 -2.01 18.03 -2.70
N LEU A 264 -2.37 19.26 -3.06
CA LEU A 264 -1.42 20.27 -3.48
C LEU A 264 -1.79 21.61 -2.86
N THR A 265 -0.79 22.34 -2.41
CA THR A 265 -0.92 23.74 -1.97
C THR A 265 0.07 24.59 -2.74
N ALA A 266 -0.33 25.81 -3.09
CA ALA A 266 0.53 26.75 -3.79
C ALA A 266 0.13 28.20 -3.51
N HIS A 267 1.12 29.08 -3.53
CA HIS A 267 0.94 30.52 -3.63
C HIS A 267 1.12 30.96 -5.08
N ILE A 268 0.19 31.73 -5.58
CA ILE A 268 0.08 32.09 -6.99
C ILE A 268 -0.06 33.58 -7.14
N VAL A 269 0.98 34.21 -7.67
CA VAL A 269 0.93 35.64 -8.00
C VAL A 269 0.11 35.82 -9.26
N VAL A 270 -0.89 36.69 -9.20
CA VAL A 270 -1.79 36.99 -10.31
C VAL A 270 -1.76 38.47 -10.69
N ASP A 271 -2.12 38.75 -11.97
CA ASP A 271 -2.22 40.10 -12.48
C ASP A 271 -3.45 40.84 -11.97
N SER A 272 -4.59 40.13 -11.86
CA SER A 272 -5.87 40.66 -11.47
C SER A 272 -6.52 39.80 -10.36
N LEU A 273 -7.10 40.48 -9.36
CA LEU A 273 -7.95 39.86 -8.34
C LEU A 273 -9.42 40.30 -8.48
N GLU A 274 -9.80 40.85 -9.65
CA GLU A 274 -11.20 41.12 -9.94
C GLU A 274 -12.02 39.82 -9.82
N PRO A 275 -13.25 39.86 -9.33
CA PRO A 275 -14.03 38.66 -9.00
C PRO A 275 -14.14 37.64 -10.14
N ASP A 276 -14.34 38.07 -11.37
CA ASP A 276 -14.47 37.17 -12.53
C ASP A 276 -13.14 36.54 -12.90
N ASP A 277 -12.04 37.29 -12.87
CA ASP A 277 -10.68 36.77 -13.11
C ASP A 277 -10.27 35.79 -12.02
N TYR A 278 -10.60 36.11 -10.77
CA TYR A 278 -10.31 35.25 -9.62
C TYR A 278 -10.96 33.86 -9.76
N VAL A 279 -12.27 33.84 -10.01
CA VAL A 279 -13.01 32.58 -10.16
C VAL A 279 -12.49 31.78 -11.36
N ARG A 280 -12.31 32.43 -12.51
CA ARG A 280 -11.81 31.78 -13.72
C ARG A 280 -10.40 31.21 -13.53
N THR A 281 -9.51 31.91 -12.85
CA THR A 281 -8.16 31.44 -12.59
C THR A 281 -8.19 30.18 -11.71
N LEU A 282 -9.01 30.15 -10.66
CA LEU A 282 -9.16 28.98 -9.80
C LEU A 282 -9.70 27.75 -10.56
N GLU A 283 -10.71 27.94 -11.42
CA GLU A 283 -11.29 26.88 -12.24
C GLU A 283 -10.25 26.27 -13.17
N LEU A 284 -9.51 27.11 -13.90
CA LEU A 284 -8.46 26.67 -14.83
C LEU A 284 -7.29 25.95 -14.11
N LEU A 285 -6.87 26.46 -12.96
CA LEU A 285 -5.84 25.80 -12.14
C LEU A 285 -6.30 24.43 -11.63
N HIS A 286 -7.55 24.33 -11.21
CA HIS A 286 -8.11 23.08 -10.74
C HIS A 286 -8.21 22.04 -11.87
N GLU A 287 -8.73 22.44 -13.03
CA GLU A 287 -8.81 21.58 -14.22
C GLU A 287 -7.42 21.12 -14.68
N CYS A 288 -6.45 22.03 -14.69
CA CYS A 288 -5.05 21.75 -15.01
C CYS A 288 -4.49 20.60 -14.17
N LEU A 289 -4.65 20.66 -12.85
CA LEU A 289 -4.10 19.66 -11.93
C LEU A 289 -4.88 18.34 -11.93
N LYS A 290 -6.14 18.39 -12.31
CA LYS A 290 -6.99 17.21 -12.40
C LYS A 290 -6.72 16.38 -13.65
N GLU A 291 -6.49 17.04 -14.80
CA GLU A 291 -6.55 16.38 -16.11
C GLU A 291 -5.21 16.28 -16.85
N HIS A 292 -4.26 17.18 -16.58
CA HIS A 292 -3.05 17.28 -17.40
C HIS A 292 -1.85 16.51 -16.86
N PHE A 293 -1.96 15.85 -15.70
CA PHE A 293 -0.87 15.11 -15.09
C PHE A 293 -1.20 13.62 -14.88
N PRO A 294 -0.21 12.72 -14.86
CA PRO A 294 -0.42 11.30 -14.60
C PRO A 294 -1.06 11.03 -13.23
N VAL A 295 -0.85 11.94 -12.28
CA VAL A 295 -1.46 11.92 -10.94
C VAL A 295 -2.50 13.04 -10.89
N SER A 296 -3.77 12.67 -10.89
CA SER A 296 -4.88 13.62 -10.75
C SER A 296 -4.91 14.16 -9.32
N VAL A 297 -4.80 15.48 -9.15
CA VAL A 297 -4.84 16.15 -7.83
C VAL A 297 -6.16 16.89 -7.67
N GLU A 298 -7.10 16.25 -6.96
CA GLU A 298 -8.43 16.82 -6.73
C GLU A 298 -8.48 17.76 -5.50
N HIS A 299 -7.61 17.53 -4.51
CA HIS A 299 -7.55 18.36 -3.31
C HIS A 299 -6.47 19.44 -3.45
N THR A 300 -6.88 20.61 -3.88
CA THR A 300 -5.98 21.76 -4.05
C THR A 300 -6.37 22.91 -3.14
N THR A 301 -5.36 23.66 -2.70
CA THR A 301 -5.54 24.91 -1.96
C THR A 301 -4.62 25.95 -2.58
N PHE A 302 -5.19 27.04 -3.10
CA PHE A 302 -4.44 28.12 -3.73
C PHE A 302 -4.65 29.40 -2.94
N GLN A 303 -3.53 30.07 -2.64
CA GLN A 303 -3.53 31.44 -2.19
C GLN A 303 -3.21 32.33 -3.40
N LEU A 304 -4.20 33.05 -3.94
CA LEU A 304 -3.95 34.02 -5.00
C LEU A 304 -3.47 35.33 -4.40
N GLU A 305 -2.35 35.83 -4.91
CA GLU A 305 -1.65 36.99 -4.37
C GLU A 305 -1.51 38.10 -5.44
N PRO A 306 -1.75 39.39 -5.08
CA PRO A 306 -1.49 40.47 -6.01
C PRO A 306 0.01 40.69 -6.22
N ARG A 307 0.39 41.27 -7.36
CA ARG A 307 1.79 41.67 -7.60
C ARG A 307 2.31 42.54 -6.44
N GLY A 308 3.51 42.18 -5.95
CA GLY A 308 4.19 42.91 -4.87
C GLY A 308 3.73 42.55 -3.46
N TYR A 309 2.81 41.58 -3.30
CA TYR A 309 2.54 40.99 -1.98
C TYR A 309 3.78 40.22 -1.51
N ARG A 310 4.22 40.51 -0.28
CA ARG A 310 5.36 39.83 0.34
C ARG A 310 4.87 38.97 1.47
N THR A 311 4.94 37.67 1.31
CA THR A 311 4.79 36.72 2.42
C THR A 311 6.08 36.68 3.24
N TYR A 312 5.94 36.72 4.54
CA TYR A 312 7.08 36.57 5.48
C TYR A 312 7.60 35.11 5.56
N ALA A 313 6.93 34.19 4.91
CA ALA A 313 7.30 32.79 4.91
C ALA A 313 8.04 32.42 3.64
N ASP A 314 9.32 32.97 3.49
CA ASP A 314 9.61 32.49 2.57
C ASP A 314 10.76 32.12 1.81
N GLU A 315 11.63 32.62 1.53
CA GLU A 315 12.77 32.32 0.70
C GLU A 315 13.90 31.55 1.40
N SER A 316 13.84 31.37 2.71
CA SER A 316 14.91 30.77 3.52
C SER A 316 14.79 29.26 3.76
N VAL A 317 13.58 28.69 3.60
CA VAL A 317 13.33 27.28 3.91
C VAL A 317 13.55 26.34 2.72
N HIS A 318 13.58 26.90 1.49
CA HIS A 318 13.63 26.10 0.26
C HIS A 318 14.79 26.44 -0.68
N LYS A 319 15.90 26.99 -0.13
CA LYS A 319 17.17 27.15 -0.86
C LYS A 319 18.08 25.96 -0.68
#